data_c9877e84a4b66ee63bcddae509277b16
#
_entry.id   c9877e84a4b66ee63bcddae509277b16
#
_cell.length_a   1.000
_cell.length_b   1.000
_cell.length_c   1.000
_cell.angle_alpha   90.00
_cell.angle_beta   90.00
_cell.angle_gamma   90.00
#
_symmetry.space_group_name_H-M   'P 1'
#
loop_
_entity.id
_entity.type
_entity.pdbx_description
1 polymer ?
#
loop_
_entity_poly.entity_id
_entity_poly.type
_entity_poly.pdbx_seq_one_letter_code
_entity_poly.pdbx_strand_id
1 'polypeptide(L)'
;MTNPSLDAYQQVFGMANLANRAGNYNGTGTELQQQLQYDLSFYFNNVPPVEIMGQKGPSTADQSIPPLLGDWNLVWGPALIEETDEKGKLTGVADNALYVAQCDTVAFPGGPTLPTYVVAIAATNPASLYDWETEDFSVSEVVNWTTYDPSNFTTSGYNGTDPYISKGTATGIGILLGLISPATAAAPNTTLQQFLTSLNPTPDTAIIFCGHSLAGALSPTLALYLKENKDLDAFGITLVYPTAGPTPGETAFASLFNNAFPPLPAGWKPQTENYQSWNTMHWNDLDVVPHAWLESGLEQIANIYGESPKKLTAFTLETLQSIALDDASKSGVTYTRIQNQSLPGKLQNSDGPLVTINTPPQTLYDYLFQLSLQHVDLYSGIPSSGPNNPQINGLILPQPLPKQSPVNLVPGVTAVTKNEMIMKIINQIIGWISARFIQAQQESIQQNAEVNE
;
A
#
# COMPACT_ATOMS: atom_id res chain seq x y z
N MET A 1 -28.05 -14.12 9.42
CA MET A 1 -26.94 -14.85 8.78
C MET A 1 -25.71 -14.49 9.57
N THR A 2 -25.04 -15.47 10.20
CA THR A 2 -23.76 -15.24 10.88
C THR A 2 -22.74 -14.93 9.78
N ASN A 3 -22.13 -13.75 9.80
CA ASN A 3 -21.00 -13.45 8.94
C ASN A 3 -19.91 -14.52 9.22
N PRO A 4 -19.32 -15.14 8.19
CA PRO A 4 -18.19 -16.02 8.40
C PRO A 4 -17.10 -15.22 9.11
N SER A 5 -16.55 -15.80 10.18
CA SER A 5 -15.41 -15.18 10.86
C SER A 5 -14.22 -15.13 9.87
N LEU A 6 -13.60 -13.95 9.71
CA LEU A 6 -12.41 -13.78 8.91
C LEU A 6 -11.24 -14.53 9.55
N ASP A 7 -10.44 -15.22 8.75
CA ASP A 7 -9.19 -15.80 9.23
C ASP A 7 -8.11 -14.72 9.48
N ALA A 8 -6.96 -15.10 10.06
CA ALA A 8 -5.91 -14.16 10.42
C ALA A 8 -5.35 -13.39 9.20
N TYR A 9 -5.24 -14.03 8.03
CA TYR A 9 -4.78 -13.37 6.80
C TYR A 9 -5.77 -12.30 6.34
N GLN A 10 -7.06 -12.62 6.38
CA GLN A 10 -8.13 -11.70 6.01
C GLN A 10 -8.27 -10.53 6.99
N GLN A 11 -8.10 -10.79 8.29
CA GLN A 11 -8.09 -9.75 9.31
C GLN A 11 -6.94 -8.77 9.07
N VAL A 12 -5.73 -9.28 8.85
CA VAL A 12 -4.52 -8.47 8.59
C VAL A 12 -4.63 -7.69 7.29
N PHE A 13 -5.14 -8.30 6.21
CA PHE A 13 -5.42 -7.58 4.96
C PHE A 13 -6.49 -6.50 5.15
N GLY A 14 -7.53 -6.79 5.95
CA GLY A 14 -8.54 -5.80 6.32
C GLY A 14 -7.94 -4.59 7.03
N MET A 15 -6.93 -4.78 7.90
CA MET A 15 -6.21 -3.69 8.56
C MET A 15 -5.39 -2.86 7.59
N ALA A 16 -4.71 -3.46 6.62
CA ALA A 16 -4.02 -2.73 5.56
C ALA A 16 -4.99 -1.84 4.77
N ASN A 17 -6.19 -2.35 4.45
CA ASN A 17 -7.25 -1.55 3.81
C ASN A 17 -7.76 -0.40 4.68
N LEU A 18 -7.84 -0.58 5.99
CA LEU A 18 -8.26 0.48 6.91
C LEU A 18 -7.21 1.58 7.00
N ALA A 19 -5.92 1.26 6.95
CA ALA A 19 -4.85 2.26 6.90
C ALA A 19 -5.02 3.21 5.70
N ASN A 20 -5.43 2.68 4.54
CA ASN A 20 -5.63 3.45 3.31
C ASN A 20 -6.86 4.39 3.34
N ARG A 21 -7.68 4.36 4.37
CA ARG A 21 -8.90 5.21 4.42
C ARG A 21 -8.60 6.69 4.45
N ALA A 22 -7.46 7.11 4.99
CA ALA A 22 -7.07 8.53 4.96
C ALA A 22 -7.06 9.10 3.53
N GLY A 23 -6.70 8.31 2.54
CA GLY A 23 -6.72 8.68 1.12
C GLY A 23 -8.12 8.91 0.51
N ASN A 24 -9.19 8.58 1.23
CA ASN A 24 -10.57 8.86 0.79
C ASN A 24 -11.03 10.29 1.12
N TYR A 25 -10.18 11.12 1.73
CA TYR A 25 -10.56 12.42 2.26
C TYR A 25 -9.56 13.50 1.87
N ASN A 26 -10.04 14.75 1.84
CA ASN A 26 -9.22 15.95 1.84
C ASN A 26 -9.47 16.73 3.13
N GLY A 27 -8.43 17.34 3.69
CA GLY A 27 -8.46 18.13 4.92
C GLY A 27 -7.04 18.45 5.38
N THR A 28 -6.86 19.18 6.46
CA THR A 28 -5.54 19.36 7.07
C THR A 28 -5.04 18.06 7.68
N GLY A 29 -3.73 17.89 7.86
CA GLY A 29 -3.14 16.68 8.44
C GLY A 29 -3.76 16.30 9.79
N THR A 30 -4.09 17.28 10.64
CA THR A 30 -4.78 17.05 11.92
C THR A 30 -6.21 16.54 11.71
N GLU A 31 -6.96 17.11 10.76
CA GLU A 31 -8.33 16.71 10.46
C GLU A 31 -8.36 15.31 9.82
N LEU A 32 -7.43 15.02 8.91
CA LEU A 32 -7.29 13.71 8.27
C LEU A 32 -6.91 12.64 9.29
N GLN A 33 -5.99 12.93 10.21
CA GLN A 33 -5.63 12.03 11.31
C GLN A 33 -6.82 11.74 12.21
N GLN A 34 -7.59 12.75 12.59
CA GLN A 34 -8.81 12.60 13.39
C GLN A 34 -9.88 11.80 12.64
N GLN A 35 -10.03 12.02 11.33
CA GLN A 35 -10.96 11.24 10.51
C GLN A 35 -10.55 9.77 10.44
N LEU A 36 -9.28 9.47 10.23
CA LEU A 36 -8.78 8.09 10.26
C LEU A 36 -9.00 7.45 11.63
N GLN A 37 -8.70 8.17 12.71
CA GLN A 37 -8.95 7.70 14.08
C GLN A 37 -10.44 7.43 14.33
N TYR A 38 -11.32 8.30 13.84
CA TYR A 38 -12.76 8.08 13.89
C TYR A 38 -13.18 6.83 13.11
N ASP A 39 -12.68 6.67 11.87
CA ASP A 39 -12.98 5.50 11.06
C ASP A 39 -12.51 4.19 11.74
N LEU A 40 -11.32 4.19 12.34
CA LEU A 40 -10.79 3.04 13.10
C LEU A 40 -11.64 2.70 14.32
N SER A 41 -12.35 3.68 14.93
CA SER A 41 -13.21 3.45 16.09
C SER A 41 -14.36 2.49 15.84
N PHE A 42 -14.71 2.24 14.58
CA PHE A 42 -15.72 1.26 14.20
C PHE A 42 -15.20 -0.19 14.12
N TYR A 43 -13.89 -0.39 14.15
CA TYR A 43 -13.26 -1.69 13.95
C TYR A 43 -12.40 -2.13 15.12
N PHE A 44 -11.96 -1.20 15.96
CA PHE A 44 -11.03 -1.46 17.06
C PHE A 44 -11.57 -0.98 18.40
N ASN A 45 -11.17 -1.69 19.45
CA ASN A 45 -11.35 -1.26 20.83
C ASN A 45 -10.29 -0.20 21.21
N ASN A 46 -10.55 0.50 22.34
CA ASN A 46 -9.59 1.46 22.92
C ASN A 46 -9.10 2.57 21.99
N VAL A 47 -9.86 2.86 20.92
CA VAL A 47 -9.53 4.01 20.05
C VAL A 47 -9.79 5.30 20.83
N PRO A 48 -8.80 6.18 20.95
CA PRO A 48 -9.00 7.47 21.61
C PRO A 48 -10.16 8.25 20.97
N PRO A 49 -11.03 8.89 21.77
CA PRO A 49 -12.24 9.51 21.25
C PRO A 49 -11.94 10.71 20.35
N VAL A 50 -12.66 10.81 19.24
CA VAL A 50 -12.71 12.00 18.39
C VAL A 50 -14.08 12.63 18.53
N GLU A 51 -14.14 13.94 18.80
CA GLU A 51 -15.39 14.68 18.85
C GLU A 51 -15.75 15.22 17.47
N ILE A 52 -16.87 14.78 16.92
CA ILE A 52 -17.45 15.31 15.69
C ILE A 52 -18.71 16.07 16.02
N MET A 53 -18.75 17.37 15.73
CA MET A 53 -19.89 18.24 16.01
C MET A 53 -20.41 18.17 17.46
N GLY A 54 -19.51 18.03 18.45
CA GLY A 54 -19.88 17.88 19.86
C GLY A 54 -20.39 16.48 20.23
N GLN A 55 -20.35 15.52 19.30
CA GLN A 55 -20.64 14.12 19.59
C GLN A 55 -19.31 13.33 19.64
N LYS A 56 -19.14 12.55 20.69
CA LYS A 56 -18.04 11.58 20.74
C LYS A 56 -18.24 10.51 19.67
N GLY A 57 -17.16 10.16 18.99
CA GLY A 57 -17.17 9.00 18.12
C GLY A 57 -17.74 7.76 18.83
N PRO A 58 -18.31 6.79 18.11
CA PRO A 58 -18.86 5.61 18.72
C PRO A 58 -17.75 4.86 19.48
N SER A 59 -18.04 4.48 20.72
CA SER A 59 -17.24 3.43 21.34
C SER A 59 -17.67 2.09 20.71
N THR A 60 -16.74 1.19 20.48
CA THR A 60 -17.04 -0.17 20.00
C THR A 60 -18.05 -0.90 20.89
N ALA A 61 -18.17 -0.50 22.16
CA ALA A 61 -19.17 -1.03 23.11
C ALA A 61 -20.62 -0.65 22.74
N ASP A 62 -20.83 0.41 21.96
CA ASP A 62 -22.18 0.90 21.58
C ASP A 62 -22.65 0.37 20.22
N GLN A 63 -21.82 -0.46 19.55
CA GLN A 63 -22.14 -0.93 18.20
C GLN A 63 -22.77 -2.32 18.23
N SER A 64 -23.96 -2.42 17.66
CA SER A 64 -24.64 -3.70 17.35
C SER A 64 -23.94 -4.50 16.22
N ILE A 65 -22.83 -4.03 15.70
CA ILE A 65 -22.05 -4.69 14.64
C ILE A 65 -20.94 -5.50 15.34
N PRO A 66 -20.91 -6.83 15.20
CA PRO A 66 -19.79 -7.62 15.69
C PRO A 66 -18.49 -7.11 15.08
N PRO A 67 -17.37 -7.11 15.80
CA PRO A 67 -16.09 -6.71 15.27
C PRO A 67 -15.71 -7.61 14.09
N LEU A 68 -15.87 -7.08 12.87
CA LEU A 68 -15.65 -7.84 11.62
C LEU A 68 -14.21 -8.34 11.51
N LEU A 69 -13.27 -7.60 12.08
CA LEU A 69 -11.86 -7.95 12.06
C LEU A 69 -11.40 -8.75 13.28
N GLY A 70 -12.27 -8.98 14.28
CA GLY A 70 -11.91 -9.60 15.54
C GLY A 70 -11.74 -8.59 16.69
N ASP A 71 -11.33 -9.08 17.85
CA ASP A 71 -11.23 -8.29 19.08
C ASP A 71 -9.87 -7.59 19.19
N TRP A 72 -9.69 -6.55 18.37
CA TRP A 72 -8.46 -5.78 18.26
C TRP A 72 -8.54 -4.45 19.02
N ASN A 73 -7.43 -4.09 19.66
CA ASN A 73 -7.22 -2.81 20.33
C ASN A 73 -6.28 -1.93 19.49
N LEU A 74 -6.61 -0.65 19.30
CA LEU A 74 -5.66 0.31 18.77
C LEU A 74 -4.67 0.69 19.88
N VAL A 75 -3.38 0.44 19.66
CA VAL A 75 -2.34 0.62 20.68
C VAL A 75 -1.27 1.65 20.34
N TRP A 76 -1.14 2.06 19.06
CA TRP A 76 -0.29 3.15 18.62
C TRP A 76 -0.89 3.84 17.39
N GLY A 77 -0.80 5.16 17.32
CA GLY A 77 -1.34 5.95 16.21
C GLY A 77 -2.88 6.05 16.22
N PRO A 78 -3.54 6.35 15.09
CA PRO A 78 -2.91 6.52 13.78
C PRO A 78 -2.06 7.76 13.70
N ALA A 79 -0.92 7.66 13.03
CA ALA A 79 -0.09 8.78 12.64
C ALA A 79 -0.12 8.89 11.11
N LEU A 80 -0.13 10.11 10.60
CA LEU A 80 -0.03 10.38 9.17
C LEU A 80 0.71 11.69 8.92
N ILE A 81 1.19 11.85 7.69
CA ILE A 81 1.74 13.10 7.17
C ILE A 81 0.80 13.64 6.10
N GLU A 82 0.69 14.97 6.01
CA GLU A 82 0.00 15.66 4.93
C GLU A 82 1.03 16.02 3.85
N GLU A 83 0.67 15.79 2.60
CA GLU A 83 1.48 16.13 1.45
C GLU A 83 1.83 17.62 1.40
N THR A 84 3.04 17.92 0.94
CA THR A 84 3.47 19.28 0.58
C THR A 84 3.75 19.36 -0.92
N ASP A 85 3.30 20.45 -1.55
CA ASP A 85 3.65 20.74 -2.94
C ASP A 85 5.14 21.15 -3.06
N GLU A 86 5.64 21.29 -4.29
CA GLU A 86 7.01 21.71 -4.60
C GLU A 86 7.43 23.04 -3.94
N LYS A 87 6.47 23.85 -3.48
CA LYS A 87 6.68 25.13 -2.78
C LYS A 87 6.63 24.98 -1.27
N GLY A 88 6.47 23.75 -0.76
CA GLY A 88 6.32 23.46 0.66
C GLY A 88 4.97 23.82 1.25
N LYS A 89 3.92 24.00 0.41
CA LYS A 89 2.57 24.28 0.86
C LYS A 89 1.81 22.97 1.05
N LEU A 90 1.12 22.81 2.18
CA LEU A 90 0.22 21.70 2.44
C LEU A 90 -0.93 21.65 1.43
N THR A 91 -1.20 20.45 0.90
CA THR A 91 -2.16 20.24 -0.19
C THR A 91 -3.55 19.80 0.28
N GLY A 92 -3.66 19.42 1.53
CA GLY A 92 -4.89 18.86 2.10
C GLY A 92 -5.12 17.40 1.77
N VAL A 93 -4.07 16.69 1.35
CA VAL A 93 -4.08 15.27 0.96
C VAL A 93 -3.23 14.49 1.97
N ALA A 94 -3.75 13.35 2.46
CA ALA A 94 -2.93 12.44 3.25
C ALA A 94 -1.89 11.78 2.35
N ASP A 95 -0.68 11.71 2.83
CA ASP A 95 0.42 10.99 2.23
C ASP A 95 0.58 9.62 2.93
N ASN A 96 1.65 9.39 3.66
CA ASN A 96 1.83 8.16 4.41
C ASN A 96 1.03 8.14 5.71
N ALA A 97 0.48 6.98 6.06
CA ALA A 97 -0.17 6.76 7.35
C ALA A 97 0.17 5.38 7.92
N LEU A 98 0.10 5.26 9.25
CA LEU A 98 0.50 4.07 9.98
C LEU A 98 -0.24 3.99 11.31
N TYR A 99 -0.62 2.78 11.72
CA TYR A 99 -1.10 2.48 13.07
C TYR A 99 -0.70 1.09 13.52
N VAL A 100 -0.79 0.83 14.83
CA VAL A 100 -0.59 -0.51 15.40
C VAL A 100 -1.84 -0.94 16.15
N ALA A 101 -2.32 -2.14 15.83
CA ALA A 101 -3.38 -2.83 16.55
C ALA A 101 -2.82 -4.08 17.27
N GLN A 102 -3.46 -4.47 18.40
CA GLN A 102 -3.08 -5.62 19.21
C GLN A 102 -4.31 -6.47 19.55
N CYS A 103 -4.15 -7.79 19.50
CA CYS A 103 -5.15 -8.76 19.97
C CYS A 103 -4.45 -9.84 20.80
N ASP A 104 -5.08 -10.24 21.92
CA ASP A 104 -4.51 -11.24 22.84
C ASP A 104 -4.56 -12.67 22.31
N THR A 105 -5.46 -12.94 21.34
CA THR A 105 -5.73 -14.32 20.90
C THR A 105 -6.05 -14.36 19.41
N VAL A 106 -5.02 -14.34 18.57
CA VAL A 106 -5.16 -14.55 17.12
C VAL A 106 -4.94 -16.01 16.78
N ALA A 107 -5.96 -16.66 16.23
CA ALA A 107 -5.86 -18.03 15.74
C ALA A 107 -5.24 -18.05 14.34
N PHE A 108 -4.01 -18.52 14.22
CA PHE A 108 -3.33 -18.62 12.95
C PHE A 108 -3.69 -19.94 12.22
N PRO A 109 -4.24 -19.91 11.01
CA PRO A 109 -4.45 -21.11 10.23
C PRO A 109 -3.15 -21.89 10.05
N GLY A 110 -3.15 -23.17 10.44
CA GLY A 110 -1.95 -24.02 10.41
C GLY A 110 -0.90 -23.74 11.49
N GLY A 111 -1.09 -22.72 12.30
CA GLY A 111 -0.21 -22.30 13.38
C GLY A 111 -0.89 -22.31 14.75
N PRO A 112 -0.22 -21.79 15.79
CA PRO A 112 -0.78 -21.63 17.12
C PRO A 112 -1.76 -20.46 17.22
N THR A 113 -2.41 -20.32 18.39
CA THR A 113 -3.10 -19.08 18.78
C THR A 113 -2.14 -18.25 19.62
N LEU A 114 -1.91 -16.98 19.24
CA LEU A 114 -0.89 -16.12 19.85
C LEU A 114 -1.42 -14.72 20.12
N PRO A 115 -0.92 -14.04 21.17
CA PRO A 115 -0.97 -12.59 21.25
C PRO A 115 -0.27 -11.99 20.04
N THR A 116 -0.88 -10.99 19.41
CA THR A 116 -0.39 -10.49 18.12
C THR A 116 -0.49 -8.98 18.03
N TYR A 117 0.56 -8.35 17.54
CA TYR A 117 0.57 -6.95 17.11
C TYR A 117 0.54 -6.90 15.58
N VAL A 118 -0.19 -5.95 15.02
CA VAL A 118 -0.22 -5.69 13.57
C VAL A 118 0.15 -4.24 13.31
N VAL A 119 1.23 -4.03 12.59
CA VAL A 119 1.68 -2.73 12.06
C VAL A 119 1.07 -2.59 10.67
N ALA A 120 0.04 -1.75 10.54
CA ALA A 120 -0.68 -1.54 9.31
C ALA A 120 -0.28 -0.21 8.66
N ILE A 121 0.21 -0.28 7.43
CA ILE A 121 0.79 0.83 6.68
C ILE A 121 -0.15 1.19 5.53
N ALA A 122 -0.39 2.50 5.36
CA ALA A 122 -1.13 3.02 4.22
C ALA A 122 -0.28 3.00 2.96
N ALA A 123 -0.97 2.80 1.84
CA ALA A 123 -0.43 2.93 0.50
C ALA A 123 -0.30 4.40 0.07
N THR A 124 0.30 4.59 -1.10
CA THR A 124 0.22 5.82 -1.88
C THR A 124 -1.22 6.30 -1.96
N ASN A 125 -1.44 7.54 -1.60
CA ASN A 125 -2.70 8.18 -1.91
C ASN A 125 -2.73 8.52 -3.40
N PRO A 126 -3.67 7.99 -4.20
CA PRO A 126 -3.74 8.31 -5.63
C PRO A 126 -3.91 9.80 -5.94
N ALA A 127 -4.22 10.60 -4.93
CA ALA A 127 -4.32 12.05 -5.03
C ALA A 127 -3.02 12.76 -4.65
N SER A 128 -2.04 12.07 -4.07
CA SER A 128 -0.74 12.63 -3.71
C SER A 128 0.19 12.64 -4.93
N LEU A 129 0.60 13.82 -5.35
CA LEU A 129 1.62 13.98 -6.39
C LEU A 129 3.00 13.61 -5.83
N TYR A 130 3.22 13.86 -4.54
CA TYR A 130 4.46 13.54 -3.85
C TYR A 130 4.73 12.04 -3.85
N ASP A 131 3.75 11.21 -3.51
CA ASP A 131 3.88 9.75 -3.54
C ASP A 131 4.28 9.26 -4.93
N TRP A 132 3.61 9.76 -5.97
CA TRP A 132 3.87 9.38 -7.35
C TRP A 132 5.27 9.75 -7.83
N GLU A 133 5.71 10.98 -7.55
CA GLU A 133 7.01 11.47 -8.05
C GLU A 133 8.18 11.02 -7.19
N THR A 134 7.97 10.90 -5.86
CA THR A 134 9.06 10.72 -4.91
C THR A 134 9.22 9.29 -4.43
N GLU A 135 8.12 8.58 -4.21
CA GLU A 135 8.14 7.22 -3.68
C GLU A 135 7.91 6.16 -4.76
N ASP A 136 6.87 6.31 -5.60
CA ASP A 136 6.56 5.29 -6.61
C ASP A 136 7.54 5.32 -7.80
N PHE A 137 7.88 6.50 -8.31
CA PHE A 137 8.69 6.66 -9.54
C PHE A 137 10.16 7.02 -9.32
N SER A 138 10.64 7.21 -8.08
CA SER A 138 12.06 7.40 -7.81
C SER A 138 12.84 6.09 -7.85
N VAL A 139 12.82 5.43 -9.01
CA VAL A 139 13.41 4.10 -9.25
C VAL A 139 14.65 4.14 -10.14
N SER A 140 14.94 5.29 -10.76
CA SER A 140 16.17 5.52 -11.53
C SER A 140 17.41 5.65 -10.65
N GLU A 141 17.22 5.85 -9.34
CA GLU A 141 18.26 5.95 -8.32
C GLU A 141 18.06 4.88 -7.26
N VAL A 142 19.16 4.38 -6.73
CA VAL A 142 19.17 3.33 -5.70
C VAL A 142 19.97 3.71 -4.48
N VAL A 143 19.65 3.10 -3.36
CA VAL A 143 20.30 3.28 -2.06
C VAL A 143 20.87 1.95 -1.62
N ASN A 144 22.14 1.95 -1.19
CA ASN A 144 22.79 0.76 -0.67
C ASN A 144 22.19 0.40 0.70
N TRP A 145 21.56 -0.77 0.79
CA TRP A 145 20.89 -1.24 1.99
C TRP A 145 21.83 -1.43 3.18
N THR A 146 23.07 -1.87 2.93
CA THR A 146 24.05 -2.14 4.00
C THR A 146 24.51 -0.89 4.76
N THR A 147 24.34 0.27 4.14
CA THR A 147 24.71 1.58 4.72
C THR A 147 23.50 2.51 4.85
N TYR A 148 22.30 1.98 4.67
CA TYR A 148 21.08 2.77 4.73
C TYR A 148 20.82 3.31 6.14
N ASP A 149 20.75 4.63 6.24
CA ASP A 149 20.29 5.37 7.42
C ASP A 149 19.03 6.15 7.04
N PRO A 150 17.85 5.79 7.57
CA PRO A 150 16.59 6.45 7.23
C PRO A 150 16.57 7.96 7.46
N SER A 151 17.41 8.46 8.37
CA SER A 151 17.49 9.89 8.71
C SER A 151 18.41 10.67 7.78
N ASN A 152 19.34 9.99 7.09
CA ASN A 152 20.39 10.65 6.29
C ASN A 152 20.99 9.70 5.24
N PHE A 153 20.21 9.25 4.27
CA PHE A 153 20.73 8.40 3.20
C PHE A 153 21.07 9.21 1.94
N THR A 154 21.94 8.63 1.12
CA THR A 154 22.30 9.16 -0.20
C THR A 154 22.16 8.06 -1.24
N THR A 155 21.83 8.45 -2.46
CA THR A 155 21.87 7.53 -3.60
C THR A 155 23.32 7.22 -3.97
N SER A 156 23.56 6.03 -4.47
CA SER A 156 24.87 5.58 -4.92
C SER A 156 24.75 4.69 -6.13
N GLY A 157 25.80 4.67 -6.96
CA GLY A 157 25.85 3.73 -8.07
C GLY A 157 25.89 2.27 -7.57
N TYR A 158 25.25 1.39 -8.32
CA TYR A 158 25.25 -0.05 -8.03
C TYR A 158 26.67 -0.63 -8.10
N ASN A 159 27.10 -1.36 -7.08
CA ASN A 159 28.44 -1.94 -6.99
C ASN A 159 28.49 -3.43 -7.42
N GLY A 160 27.34 -4.02 -7.77
CA GLY A 160 27.25 -5.40 -8.23
C GLY A 160 27.22 -6.48 -7.15
N THR A 161 27.31 -6.13 -5.85
CA THR A 161 27.44 -7.11 -4.75
C THR A 161 26.51 -6.88 -3.58
N ASP A 162 26.37 -5.64 -3.13
CA ASP A 162 25.54 -5.31 -1.98
C ASP A 162 24.05 -5.30 -2.35
N PRO A 163 23.16 -5.49 -1.39
CA PRO A 163 21.73 -5.28 -1.60
C PRO A 163 21.39 -3.79 -1.75
N TYR A 164 20.48 -3.48 -2.68
CA TYR A 164 20.00 -2.12 -2.96
C TYR A 164 18.48 -2.07 -2.98
N ILE A 165 17.94 -0.98 -2.49
CA ILE A 165 16.52 -0.61 -2.63
C ILE A 165 16.39 0.62 -3.52
N SER A 166 15.20 0.85 -4.11
CA SER A 166 14.93 2.10 -4.82
C SER A 166 15.00 3.29 -3.87
N LYS A 167 15.37 4.45 -4.39
CA LYS A 167 15.32 5.71 -3.63
C LYS A 167 13.93 5.97 -3.07
N GLY A 168 12.88 5.67 -3.87
CA GLY A 168 11.50 5.80 -3.42
C GLY A 168 11.19 4.93 -2.21
N THR A 169 11.55 3.64 -2.23
CA THR A 169 11.42 2.75 -1.07
C THR A 169 12.19 3.30 0.15
N ALA A 170 13.43 3.77 -0.06
CA ALA A 170 14.24 4.34 1.01
C ALA A 170 13.57 5.57 1.64
N THR A 171 13.02 6.47 0.82
CA THR A 171 12.28 7.66 1.25
C THR A 171 11.06 7.28 2.09
N GLY A 172 10.22 6.37 1.60
CA GLY A 172 9.02 5.93 2.31
C GLY A 172 9.34 5.30 3.68
N ILE A 173 10.39 4.48 3.77
CA ILE A 173 10.85 3.94 5.07
C ILE A 173 11.30 5.06 6.01
N GLY A 174 12.04 6.06 5.51
CA GLY A 174 12.46 7.22 6.31
C GLY A 174 11.26 7.99 6.87
N ILE A 175 10.24 8.22 6.04
CA ILE A 175 8.99 8.87 6.45
C ILE A 175 8.26 8.07 7.53
N LEU A 176 8.05 6.76 7.31
CA LEU A 176 7.35 5.90 8.27
C LEU A 176 8.04 5.86 9.64
N LEU A 177 9.36 5.78 9.67
CA LEU A 177 10.14 5.79 10.91
C LEU A 177 10.15 7.16 11.61
N GLY A 178 9.98 8.25 10.84
CA GLY A 178 9.86 9.60 11.34
C GLY A 178 8.47 9.97 11.89
N LEU A 179 7.42 9.18 11.58
CA LEU A 179 6.07 9.45 12.07
C LEU A 179 6.00 9.39 13.60
N ILE A 180 5.35 10.40 14.18
CA ILE A 180 5.11 10.49 15.62
C ILE A 180 3.61 10.33 15.87
N SER A 181 3.24 9.43 16.77
CA SER A 181 1.86 9.30 17.22
C SER A 181 1.37 10.62 17.82
N PRO A 182 0.28 11.22 17.29
CA PRO A 182 -0.21 12.50 17.78
C PRO A 182 -0.61 12.47 19.26
N ALA A 183 -0.63 13.64 19.92
CA ALA A 183 -0.99 13.76 21.33
C ALA A 183 -2.42 13.27 21.65
N THR A 184 -3.30 13.22 20.64
CA THR A 184 -4.68 12.75 20.72
C THR A 184 -4.89 11.30 20.31
N ALA A 185 -3.81 10.62 19.91
CA ALA A 185 -3.84 9.23 19.43
C ALA A 185 -3.32 8.25 20.51
N ALA A 186 -3.31 6.95 20.20
CA ALA A 186 -2.77 5.93 21.09
C ALA A 186 -1.24 6.02 21.16
N ALA A 187 -0.64 5.75 22.32
CA ALA A 187 0.79 5.90 22.63
C ALA A 187 1.38 7.26 22.15
N PRO A 188 0.84 8.40 22.65
CA PRO A 188 1.12 9.71 22.12
C PRO A 188 2.61 10.10 22.24
N ASN A 189 3.06 10.95 21.30
CA ASN A 189 4.40 11.52 21.25
C ASN A 189 5.54 10.49 21.15
N THR A 190 5.28 9.31 20.60
CA THR A 190 6.28 8.27 20.35
C THR A 190 6.38 7.97 18.85
N THR A 191 7.57 7.64 18.36
CA THR A 191 7.73 7.00 17.05
C THR A 191 7.33 5.52 17.14
N LEU A 192 7.12 4.87 15.98
CA LEU A 192 6.88 3.42 15.94
C LEU A 192 8.00 2.66 16.66
N GLN A 193 9.26 2.97 16.37
CA GLN A 193 10.42 2.31 16.96
C GLN A 193 10.48 2.48 18.48
N GLN A 194 10.24 3.70 19.00
CA GLN A 194 10.15 3.94 20.43
C GLN A 194 9.02 3.15 21.08
N PHE A 195 7.87 3.06 20.44
CA PHE A 195 6.75 2.27 20.92
C PHE A 195 7.11 0.78 20.97
N LEU A 196 7.59 0.19 19.88
CA LEU A 196 7.91 -1.25 19.80
C LEU A 196 8.98 -1.65 20.83
N THR A 197 10.03 -0.85 20.99
CA THR A 197 11.11 -1.13 21.95
C THR A 197 10.70 -0.92 23.41
N SER A 198 9.61 -0.16 23.66
CA SER A 198 9.03 -0.01 25.01
C SER A 198 8.17 -1.19 25.44
N LEU A 199 7.75 -2.03 24.49
CA LEU A 199 6.92 -3.19 24.79
C LEU A 199 7.75 -4.30 25.46
N ASN A 200 7.07 -5.06 26.32
CA ASN A 200 7.62 -6.27 26.95
C ASN A 200 6.75 -7.47 26.55
N PRO A 201 6.73 -7.86 25.28
CA PRO A 201 5.91 -8.98 24.81
C PRO A 201 6.44 -10.29 25.40
N THR A 202 5.54 -11.28 25.52
CA THR A 202 5.97 -12.64 25.85
C THR A 202 6.69 -13.27 24.67
N PRO A 203 7.58 -14.25 24.87
CA PRO A 203 8.28 -14.94 23.78
C PRO A 203 7.36 -15.59 22.73
N ASP A 204 6.09 -15.80 23.07
CA ASP A 204 5.07 -16.36 22.16
C ASP A 204 4.30 -15.27 21.40
N THR A 205 4.63 -13.98 21.58
CA THR A 205 3.93 -12.88 20.91
C THR A 205 4.39 -12.76 19.46
N ALA A 206 3.42 -12.64 18.54
CA ALA A 206 3.68 -12.35 17.13
C ALA A 206 3.61 -10.84 16.83
N ILE A 207 4.41 -10.38 15.87
CA ILE A 207 4.25 -9.08 15.22
C ILE A 207 4.13 -9.27 13.71
N ILE A 208 3.17 -8.57 13.09
CA ILE A 208 2.88 -8.67 11.65
C ILE A 208 2.96 -7.28 11.05
N PHE A 209 3.70 -7.14 9.94
CA PHE A 209 3.72 -5.92 9.13
C PHE A 209 2.87 -6.14 7.88
N CYS A 210 1.91 -5.25 7.61
CA CYS A 210 1.05 -5.37 6.44
C CYS A 210 0.86 -4.04 5.73
N GLY A 211 0.63 -4.14 4.43
CA GLY A 211 0.37 -2.99 3.57
C GLY A 211 -0.08 -3.44 2.18
N HIS A 212 -0.72 -2.54 1.47
CA HIS A 212 -1.24 -2.75 0.12
C HIS A 212 -0.70 -1.67 -0.81
N SER A 213 -0.50 -1.95 -2.09
CA SER A 213 0.07 -1.01 -3.06
C SER A 213 1.51 -0.61 -2.69
N LEU A 214 1.90 0.67 -2.69
CA LEU A 214 3.21 1.10 -2.22
C LEU A 214 3.56 0.49 -0.86
N ALA A 215 2.62 0.47 0.08
CA ALA A 215 2.84 -0.17 1.37
C ALA A 215 3.09 -1.70 1.28
N GLY A 216 2.76 -2.33 0.15
CA GLY A 216 3.17 -3.70 -0.17
C GLY A 216 4.68 -3.82 -0.44
N ALA A 217 5.37 -2.73 -0.82
CA ALA A 217 6.82 -2.65 -0.86
C ALA A 217 7.41 -2.15 0.46
N LEU A 218 6.75 -1.20 1.13
CA LEU A 218 7.24 -0.61 2.37
C LEU A 218 7.12 -1.56 3.56
N SER A 219 6.04 -2.33 3.69
CA SER A 219 5.83 -3.22 4.84
C SER A 219 6.91 -4.31 4.98
N PRO A 220 7.33 -5.04 3.92
CA PRO A 220 8.41 -6.00 4.01
C PRO A 220 9.77 -5.33 4.27
N THR A 221 9.99 -4.15 3.67
CA THR A 221 11.25 -3.41 3.84
C THR A 221 11.39 -2.86 5.25
N LEU A 222 10.32 -2.29 5.83
CA LEU A 222 10.30 -1.82 7.22
C LEU A 222 10.51 -2.97 8.21
N ALA A 223 9.84 -4.12 7.99
CA ALA A 223 10.01 -5.30 8.83
C ALA A 223 11.46 -5.81 8.81
N LEU A 224 12.09 -5.83 7.63
CA LEU A 224 13.49 -6.23 7.50
C LEU A 224 14.41 -5.24 8.21
N TYR A 225 14.22 -3.94 8.02
CA TYR A 225 14.99 -2.90 8.69
C TYR A 225 14.95 -3.03 10.22
N LEU A 226 13.75 -3.10 10.80
CA LEU A 226 13.58 -3.21 12.25
C LEU A 226 14.12 -4.55 12.80
N LYS A 227 14.02 -5.63 12.03
CA LYS A 227 14.59 -6.94 12.40
C LYS A 227 16.12 -6.90 12.44
N GLU A 228 16.77 -6.33 11.43
CA GLU A 228 18.24 -6.21 11.39
C GLU A 228 18.79 -5.28 12.47
N ASN A 229 18.04 -4.24 12.83
CA ASN A 229 18.34 -3.35 13.95
C ASN A 229 17.99 -3.93 15.33
N LYS A 230 17.44 -5.16 15.39
CA LYS A 230 17.05 -5.88 16.62
C LYS A 230 15.92 -5.22 17.41
N ASP A 231 15.16 -4.34 16.79
CA ASP A 231 13.99 -3.72 17.43
C ASP A 231 12.84 -4.71 17.63
N LEU A 232 12.90 -5.85 16.94
CA LEU A 232 11.89 -6.91 17.00
C LEU A 232 12.34 -8.15 17.80
N ASP A 233 13.52 -8.13 18.44
CA ASP A 233 14.06 -9.29 19.16
C ASP A 233 13.21 -9.75 20.36
N ALA A 234 12.37 -8.85 20.89
CA ALA A 234 11.44 -9.19 21.97
C ALA A 234 10.25 -10.04 21.52
N PHE A 235 9.94 -10.06 20.22
CA PHE A 235 8.83 -10.84 19.65
C PHE A 235 9.30 -12.24 19.26
N GLY A 236 8.50 -13.26 19.59
CA GLY A 236 8.83 -14.64 19.23
C GLY A 236 8.69 -14.94 17.74
N ILE A 237 7.78 -14.25 17.05
CA ILE A 237 7.49 -14.45 15.63
C ILE A 237 7.30 -13.09 14.97
N THR A 238 8.07 -12.85 13.90
CA THR A 238 7.85 -11.71 13.00
C THR A 238 7.32 -12.22 11.67
N LEU A 239 6.19 -11.67 11.24
CA LEU A 239 5.52 -12.01 9.99
C LEU A 239 5.32 -10.74 9.15
N VAL A 240 5.16 -10.95 7.84
CA VAL A 240 4.84 -9.89 6.89
C VAL A 240 3.71 -10.37 5.99
N TYR A 241 2.75 -9.48 5.70
CA TYR A 241 1.65 -9.76 4.78
C TYR A 241 1.49 -8.61 3.77
N PRO A 242 2.41 -8.49 2.81
CA PRO A 242 2.36 -7.47 1.77
C PRO A 242 1.39 -7.89 0.66
N THR A 243 0.65 -6.92 0.11
CA THR A 243 -0.26 -7.16 -1.01
C THR A 243 -0.07 -6.11 -2.10
N ALA A 244 -0.17 -6.51 -3.36
CA ALA A 244 -0.16 -5.62 -4.53
C ALA A 244 1.04 -4.67 -4.63
N GLY A 245 2.17 -4.99 -3.99
CA GLY A 245 3.32 -4.09 -3.93
C GLY A 245 4.14 -4.05 -5.22
N PRO A 246 4.69 -2.87 -5.59
CA PRO A 246 5.77 -2.80 -6.57
C PRO A 246 7.04 -3.44 -6.02
N THR A 247 8.05 -3.59 -6.87
CA THR A 247 9.33 -4.20 -6.50
C THR A 247 10.16 -3.23 -5.64
N PRO A 248 10.47 -3.54 -4.37
CA PRO A 248 11.15 -2.60 -3.48
C PRO A 248 12.63 -2.40 -3.78
N GLY A 249 13.30 -3.40 -4.39
CA GLY A 249 14.74 -3.38 -4.60
C GLY A 249 15.20 -4.44 -5.59
N GLU A 250 16.50 -4.66 -5.64
CA GLU A 250 17.15 -5.56 -6.58
C GLU A 250 17.29 -7.01 -6.04
N THR A 251 17.92 -7.87 -6.80
CA THR A 251 18.00 -9.32 -6.55
C THR A 251 18.63 -9.69 -5.21
N ALA A 252 19.69 -9.00 -4.76
CA ALA A 252 20.32 -9.32 -3.48
C ALA A 252 19.44 -8.88 -2.32
N PHE A 253 18.73 -7.74 -2.44
CA PHE A 253 17.74 -7.31 -1.45
C PHE A 253 16.57 -8.31 -1.36
N ALA A 254 16.02 -8.73 -2.50
CA ALA A 254 14.96 -9.74 -2.51
C ALA A 254 15.41 -11.05 -1.85
N SER A 255 16.66 -11.48 -2.11
CA SER A 255 17.24 -12.67 -1.49
C SER A 255 17.44 -12.50 0.02
N LEU A 256 17.88 -11.31 0.46
CA LEU A 256 18.03 -10.97 1.87
C LEU A 256 16.69 -11.07 2.62
N PHE A 257 15.64 -10.46 2.06
CA PHE A 257 14.29 -10.57 2.61
C PHE A 257 13.80 -12.03 2.67
N ASN A 258 13.90 -12.77 1.57
CA ASN A 258 13.43 -14.16 1.49
C ASN A 258 14.14 -15.08 2.51
N ASN A 259 15.41 -14.83 2.78
CA ASN A 259 16.18 -15.57 3.80
C ASN A 259 15.77 -15.18 5.23
N ALA A 260 15.48 -13.88 5.47
CA ALA A 260 15.07 -13.40 6.78
C ALA A 260 13.63 -13.80 7.16
N PHE A 261 12.77 -14.01 6.15
CA PHE A 261 11.34 -14.26 6.31
C PHE A 261 10.89 -15.44 5.44
N PRO A 262 11.09 -16.69 5.87
CA PRO A 262 10.62 -17.85 5.11
C PRO A 262 9.08 -17.84 4.99
N PRO A 263 8.50 -18.31 3.86
CA PRO A 263 7.06 -18.23 3.60
C PRO A 263 6.21 -19.07 4.55
N LEU A 264 6.79 -20.04 5.18
CA LEU A 264 6.14 -20.87 6.20
C LEU A 264 6.97 -20.83 7.48
N PRO A 265 6.45 -20.27 8.58
CA PRO A 265 7.12 -20.31 9.88
C PRO A 265 7.41 -21.75 10.33
N ALA A 266 8.51 -21.94 11.04
CA ALA A 266 8.92 -23.26 11.50
C ALA A 266 7.84 -23.94 12.37
N GLY A 267 7.48 -25.17 12.03
CA GLY A 267 6.46 -25.94 12.75
C GLY A 267 5.01 -25.64 12.34
N TRP A 268 4.76 -24.68 11.45
CA TRP A 268 3.42 -24.40 10.94
C TRP A 268 3.09 -25.30 9.75
N LYS A 269 1.78 -25.47 9.49
CA LYS A 269 1.29 -26.26 8.35
C LYS A 269 0.91 -25.33 7.19
N PRO A 270 1.27 -25.68 5.94
CA PRO A 270 0.85 -24.93 4.78
C PRO A 270 -0.68 -24.94 4.66
N GLN A 271 -1.23 -23.86 4.13
CA GLN A 271 -2.65 -23.69 3.88
C GLN A 271 -2.98 -23.97 2.41
N THR A 272 -4.27 -24.05 2.07
CA THR A 272 -4.74 -24.44 0.73
C THR A 272 -5.13 -23.26 -0.14
N GLU A 273 -5.55 -22.15 0.46
CA GLU A 273 -5.94 -20.96 -0.29
C GLU A 273 -4.69 -20.17 -0.69
N ASN A 274 -4.67 -19.67 -1.91
CA ASN A 274 -3.51 -18.98 -2.47
C ASN A 274 -3.12 -17.69 -1.72
N TYR A 275 -4.03 -17.08 -0.98
CA TYR A 275 -3.75 -15.90 -0.15
C TYR A 275 -3.25 -16.26 1.25
N GLN A 276 -3.20 -17.54 1.62
CA GLN A 276 -2.90 -17.99 2.97
C GLN A 276 -1.43 -18.39 3.12
N SER A 277 -0.51 -17.49 2.83
CA SER A 277 0.91 -17.64 3.17
C SER A 277 1.47 -16.35 3.75
N TRP A 278 2.26 -16.47 4.83
CA TRP A 278 2.97 -15.35 5.42
C TRP A 278 4.25 -15.04 4.65
N ASN A 279 4.79 -13.87 4.86
CA ASN A 279 6.07 -13.43 4.30
C ASN A 279 6.12 -13.49 2.77
N THR A 280 4.97 -13.50 2.14
CA THR A 280 4.78 -13.67 0.69
C THR A 280 3.92 -12.52 0.19
N MET A 281 4.35 -11.83 -0.85
CA MET A 281 3.55 -10.80 -1.49
C MET A 281 2.43 -11.44 -2.32
N HIS A 282 1.19 -11.14 -1.98
CA HIS A 282 0.01 -11.59 -2.73
C HIS A 282 -0.43 -10.53 -3.73
N TRP A 283 -0.62 -10.91 -4.98
CA TRP A 283 -0.97 -9.96 -6.02
C TRP A 283 -1.91 -10.56 -7.08
N ASN A 284 -2.80 -9.73 -7.60
CA ASN A 284 -3.69 -10.05 -8.69
C ASN A 284 -2.91 -10.00 -10.01
N ASP A 285 -2.98 -11.06 -10.82
CA ASP A 285 -2.24 -11.18 -12.09
C ASP A 285 -2.66 -10.15 -13.16
N LEU A 286 -3.79 -9.47 -12.96
CA LEU A 286 -4.24 -8.33 -13.78
C LEU A 286 -3.98 -6.97 -13.11
N ASP A 287 -3.28 -6.92 -12.00
CA ASP A 287 -2.91 -5.68 -11.33
C ASP A 287 -1.59 -5.13 -11.91
N VAL A 288 -1.62 -3.91 -12.41
CA VAL A 288 -0.46 -3.24 -13.02
C VAL A 288 0.66 -2.97 -12.00
N VAL A 289 0.30 -2.59 -10.76
CA VAL A 289 1.28 -2.13 -9.76
C VAL A 289 2.33 -3.19 -9.41
N PRO A 290 2.01 -4.47 -9.17
CA PRO A 290 3.01 -5.50 -8.91
C PRO A 290 3.94 -5.81 -10.09
N HIS A 291 3.65 -5.30 -11.28
CA HIS A 291 4.53 -5.41 -12.44
C HIS A 291 5.65 -4.37 -12.45
N ALA A 292 5.50 -3.28 -11.69
CA ALA A 292 6.54 -2.29 -11.49
C ALA A 292 7.57 -2.85 -10.49
N TRP A 293 8.76 -2.73 -10.68
CA TRP A 293 9.73 -2.15 -11.59
C TRP A 293 10.54 -3.26 -12.27
N LEU A 294 10.06 -4.46 -12.13
CA LEU A 294 10.62 -5.64 -12.78
C LEU A 294 10.53 -5.46 -14.30
N GLU A 295 11.65 -5.55 -15.03
CA GLU A 295 11.71 -5.34 -16.48
C GLU A 295 10.67 -6.20 -17.23
N SER A 296 10.65 -7.51 -17.01
CA SER A 296 9.67 -8.42 -17.62
C SER A 296 8.23 -8.17 -17.18
N GLY A 297 8.01 -7.49 -16.06
CA GLY A 297 6.71 -7.03 -15.61
C GLY A 297 6.28 -5.78 -16.35
N LEU A 298 7.17 -4.78 -16.42
CA LEU A 298 6.93 -3.53 -17.14
C LEU A 298 6.61 -3.77 -18.63
N GLU A 299 7.24 -4.75 -19.27
CA GLU A 299 6.96 -5.15 -20.65
C GLU A 299 5.51 -5.62 -20.89
N GLN A 300 4.78 -5.96 -19.84
CA GLN A 300 3.41 -6.47 -19.91
C GLN A 300 2.35 -5.39 -19.68
N ILE A 301 2.67 -4.28 -19.02
CA ILE A 301 1.67 -3.33 -18.51
C ILE A 301 0.78 -2.72 -19.61
N ALA A 302 1.33 -2.42 -20.79
CA ALA A 302 0.55 -1.84 -21.88
C ALA A 302 -0.57 -2.78 -22.38
N ASN A 303 -0.36 -4.09 -22.29
CA ASN A 303 -1.25 -5.12 -22.83
C ASN A 303 -1.77 -6.10 -21.76
N ILE A 304 -1.64 -5.79 -20.48
CA ILE A 304 -2.05 -6.67 -19.37
C ILE A 304 -3.55 -7.02 -19.43
N TYR A 305 -4.38 -6.12 -19.97
CA TYR A 305 -5.81 -6.31 -20.19
C TYR A 305 -6.15 -6.72 -21.64
N GLY A 306 -5.14 -7.07 -22.45
CA GLY A 306 -5.25 -7.31 -23.88
C GLY A 306 -4.96 -6.04 -24.70
N GLU A 307 -4.56 -6.25 -25.94
CA GLU A 307 -4.20 -5.17 -26.87
C GLU A 307 -5.40 -4.30 -27.21
N SER A 308 -5.30 -2.99 -26.96
CA SER A 308 -6.37 -2.04 -27.28
C SER A 308 -6.52 -1.90 -28.81
N PRO A 309 -7.74 -2.04 -29.35
CA PRO A 309 -7.99 -1.83 -30.78
C PRO A 309 -7.87 -0.35 -31.19
N LYS A 310 -7.81 0.58 -30.25
CA LYS A 310 -7.69 2.03 -30.51
C LYS A 310 -6.22 2.45 -30.50
N LYS A 311 -5.71 2.79 -31.68
CA LYS A 311 -4.30 3.17 -31.88
C LYS A 311 -3.79 4.25 -30.92
N LEU A 312 -4.61 5.26 -30.61
CA LEU A 312 -4.20 6.32 -29.69
C LEU A 312 -4.03 5.78 -28.26
N THR A 313 -4.95 4.93 -27.81
CA THR A 313 -4.86 4.30 -26.48
C THR A 313 -3.63 3.38 -26.40
N ALA A 314 -3.43 2.50 -27.39
CA ALA A 314 -2.27 1.62 -27.45
C ALA A 314 -0.96 2.43 -27.43
N PHE A 315 -0.83 3.45 -28.27
CA PHE A 315 0.34 4.33 -28.32
C PHE A 315 0.63 5.02 -26.96
N THR A 316 -0.42 5.49 -26.27
CA THR A 316 -0.27 6.12 -24.94
C THR A 316 0.27 5.12 -23.93
N LEU A 317 -0.29 3.90 -23.86
CA LEU A 317 0.13 2.85 -22.95
C LEU A 317 1.56 2.36 -23.24
N GLU A 318 1.91 2.17 -24.50
CA GLU A 318 3.28 1.84 -24.93
C GLU A 318 4.29 2.93 -24.56
N THR A 319 3.89 4.20 -24.67
CA THR A 319 4.73 5.33 -24.25
C THR A 319 4.98 5.31 -22.75
N LEU A 320 3.93 5.11 -21.92
CA LEU A 320 4.05 4.97 -20.47
C LEU A 320 4.95 3.81 -20.09
N GLN A 321 4.77 2.66 -20.72
CA GLN A 321 5.61 1.48 -20.52
C GLN A 321 7.09 1.78 -20.86
N SER A 322 7.34 2.43 -21.99
CA SER A 322 8.70 2.79 -22.41
C SER A 322 9.40 3.72 -21.42
N ILE A 323 8.69 4.70 -20.87
CA ILE A 323 9.24 5.62 -19.86
C ILE A 323 9.55 4.84 -18.55
N ALA A 324 8.65 3.99 -18.10
CA ALA A 324 8.87 3.18 -16.90
C ALA A 324 10.08 2.23 -17.04
N LEU A 325 10.25 1.61 -18.22
CA LEU A 325 11.41 0.78 -18.53
C LEU A 325 12.71 1.59 -18.54
N ASP A 326 12.70 2.77 -19.14
CA ASP A 326 13.86 3.68 -19.19
C ASP A 326 14.27 4.11 -17.78
N ASP A 327 13.32 4.52 -16.93
CA ASP A 327 13.59 4.92 -15.56
C ASP A 327 14.12 3.76 -14.72
N ALA A 328 13.53 2.57 -14.78
CA ALA A 328 14.04 1.40 -14.09
C ALA A 328 15.46 1.01 -14.55
N SER A 329 15.74 1.11 -15.86
CA SER A 329 17.06 0.77 -16.42
C SER A 329 18.17 1.73 -16.00
N LYS A 330 17.87 3.01 -15.79
CA LYS A 330 18.83 4.04 -15.33
C LYS A 330 19.42 3.73 -13.95
N SER A 331 18.71 2.97 -13.13
CA SER A 331 19.21 2.54 -11.82
C SER A 331 20.46 1.67 -11.89
N GLY A 332 20.67 0.97 -12.99
CA GLY A 332 21.76 0.01 -13.19
C GLY A 332 21.59 -1.30 -12.43
N VAL A 333 20.46 -1.50 -11.71
CA VAL A 333 20.14 -2.75 -10.98
C VAL A 333 19.10 -3.58 -11.73
N THR A 334 19.02 -4.86 -11.39
CA THR A 334 17.91 -5.73 -11.79
C THR A 334 16.89 -5.80 -10.67
N TYR A 335 15.83 -5.02 -10.78
CA TYR A 335 14.71 -5.08 -9.85
C TYR A 335 14.11 -6.47 -9.81
N THR A 336 13.92 -6.99 -8.60
CA THR A 336 13.46 -8.38 -8.38
C THR A 336 12.41 -8.43 -7.29
N ARG A 337 11.27 -9.05 -7.58
CA ARG A 337 10.23 -9.25 -6.56
C ARG A 337 10.76 -10.09 -5.40
N ILE A 338 10.38 -9.73 -4.19
CA ILE A 338 10.46 -10.65 -3.06
C ILE A 338 9.59 -11.89 -3.35
N GLN A 339 9.71 -12.94 -2.54
CA GLN A 339 8.84 -14.12 -2.70
C GLN A 339 7.37 -13.71 -2.80
N ASN A 340 6.64 -14.30 -3.75
CA ASN A 340 5.30 -13.83 -4.08
C ASN A 340 4.37 -14.94 -4.59
N GLN A 341 3.07 -14.69 -4.54
CA GLN A 341 2.01 -15.55 -5.02
C GLN A 341 1.00 -14.73 -5.82
N SER A 342 0.83 -15.06 -7.10
CA SER A 342 -0.22 -14.46 -7.91
C SER A 342 -1.59 -15.07 -7.63
N LEU A 343 -2.62 -14.23 -7.71
CA LEU A 343 -4.03 -14.58 -7.59
C LEU A 343 -4.71 -14.30 -8.93
N PRO A 344 -5.61 -15.18 -9.43
CA PRO A 344 -6.19 -15.03 -10.75
C PRO A 344 -7.21 -13.87 -10.82
N GLY A 345 -6.89 -12.84 -11.60
CA GLY A 345 -7.78 -11.71 -11.89
C GLY A 345 -8.85 -12.02 -12.93
N LYS A 346 -9.86 -11.15 -13.02
CA LYS A 346 -10.91 -11.21 -14.06
C LYS A 346 -11.25 -9.80 -14.50
N LEU A 347 -11.25 -9.56 -15.81
CA LEU A 347 -11.69 -8.27 -16.36
C LEU A 347 -13.18 -8.06 -16.11
N GLN A 348 -13.55 -6.81 -15.83
CA GLN A 348 -14.93 -6.39 -15.63
C GLN A 348 -15.28 -5.30 -16.66
N ASN A 349 -16.55 -5.18 -17.04
CA ASN A 349 -16.96 -4.08 -17.90
C ASN A 349 -16.84 -2.73 -17.16
N SER A 350 -16.57 -1.68 -17.92
CA SER A 350 -16.47 -0.30 -17.39
C SER A 350 -17.81 0.42 -17.36
N ASP A 351 -18.81 -0.06 -18.11
CA ASP A 351 -20.11 0.54 -18.24
C ASP A 351 -21.22 -0.37 -17.71
N GLY A 352 -22.09 0.18 -16.86
CA GLY A 352 -23.26 -0.55 -16.33
C GLY A 352 -22.91 -1.55 -15.21
N PRO A 353 -23.69 -2.65 -15.06
CA PRO A 353 -23.41 -3.66 -14.05
C PRO A 353 -22.06 -4.34 -14.27
N LEU A 354 -21.31 -4.55 -13.18
CA LEU A 354 -20.03 -5.25 -13.25
C LEU A 354 -20.25 -6.71 -13.64
N VAL A 355 -19.79 -7.07 -14.81
CA VAL A 355 -19.80 -8.44 -15.35
C VAL A 355 -18.42 -8.76 -15.90
N THR A 356 -18.01 -10.00 -15.75
CA THR A 356 -16.75 -10.47 -16.33
C THR A 356 -16.80 -10.39 -17.85
N ILE A 357 -15.78 -9.79 -18.45
CA ILE A 357 -15.62 -9.61 -19.89
C ILE A 357 -14.32 -10.23 -20.39
N ASN A 358 -14.24 -10.43 -21.71
CA ASN A 358 -13.02 -10.91 -22.39
C ASN A 358 -12.54 -9.91 -23.46
N THR A 359 -13.07 -8.70 -23.45
CA THR A 359 -12.72 -7.64 -24.41
C THR A 359 -11.71 -6.69 -23.78
N PRO A 360 -10.62 -6.32 -24.48
CA PRO A 360 -9.65 -5.37 -23.98
C PRO A 360 -10.24 -3.96 -23.87
N PRO A 361 -9.65 -3.09 -23.01
CA PRO A 361 -10.02 -1.69 -22.89
C PRO A 361 -10.01 -0.96 -24.23
N GLN A 362 -11.06 -0.19 -24.50
CA GLN A 362 -11.20 0.57 -25.74
C GLN A 362 -10.61 1.97 -25.64
N THR A 363 -10.59 2.52 -24.44
CA THR A 363 -10.12 3.87 -24.15
C THR A 363 -9.12 3.86 -23.00
N LEU A 364 -8.37 4.95 -22.84
CA LEU A 364 -7.52 5.13 -21.67
C LEU A 364 -8.34 5.10 -20.37
N TYR A 365 -9.55 5.64 -20.39
CA TYR A 365 -10.46 5.57 -19.23
C TYR A 365 -10.80 4.12 -18.87
N ASP A 366 -11.13 3.26 -19.85
CA ASP A 366 -11.41 1.85 -19.59
C ASP A 366 -10.21 1.13 -19.00
N TYR A 367 -8.99 1.45 -19.49
CA TYR A 367 -7.76 0.91 -18.95
C TYR A 367 -7.55 1.32 -17.48
N LEU A 368 -7.68 2.62 -17.17
CA LEU A 368 -7.53 3.14 -15.81
C LEU A 368 -8.66 2.69 -14.88
N PHE A 369 -9.86 2.48 -15.42
CA PHE A 369 -10.93 1.84 -14.68
C PHE A 369 -10.54 0.42 -14.27
N GLN A 370 -10.02 -0.40 -15.21
CA GLN A 370 -9.51 -1.73 -14.87
C GLN A 370 -8.37 -1.65 -13.86
N LEU A 371 -7.40 -0.76 -14.06
CA LEU A 371 -6.29 -0.56 -13.13
C LEU A 371 -6.82 -0.33 -11.70
N SER A 372 -7.68 0.64 -11.50
CA SER A 372 -8.28 0.93 -10.19
C SER A 372 -9.06 -0.26 -9.62
N LEU A 373 -9.82 -0.96 -10.46
CA LEU A 373 -10.63 -2.09 -10.05
C LEU A 373 -9.76 -3.29 -9.64
N GLN A 374 -8.78 -3.65 -10.48
CA GLN A 374 -7.90 -4.79 -10.25
C GLN A 374 -6.96 -4.55 -9.07
N HIS A 375 -6.51 -3.30 -8.90
CA HIS A 375 -5.58 -2.93 -7.84
C HIS A 375 -6.23 -2.75 -6.46
N VAL A 376 -7.48 -2.29 -6.40
CA VAL A 376 -8.12 -1.94 -5.12
C VAL A 376 -9.31 -2.85 -4.82
N ASP A 377 -10.35 -2.78 -5.67
CA ASP A 377 -11.65 -3.35 -5.32
C ASP A 377 -11.65 -4.89 -5.33
N LEU A 378 -10.94 -5.52 -6.27
CA LEU A 378 -11.00 -6.98 -6.42
C LEU A 378 -10.24 -7.75 -5.34
N TYR A 379 -9.34 -7.16 -4.61
CA TYR A 379 -8.76 -7.81 -3.43
C TYR A 379 -9.77 -7.88 -2.28
N SER A 380 -10.55 -6.81 -2.11
CA SER A 380 -11.51 -6.66 -1.01
C SER A 380 -12.90 -7.19 -1.33
N GLY A 381 -13.23 -7.37 -2.61
CA GLY A 381 -14.58 -7.63 -3.09
C GLY A 381 -15.42 -6.37 -3.28
N ILE A 382 -16.53 -6.51 -3.99
CA ILE A 382 -17.43 -5.42 -4.35
C ILE A 382 -18.83 -5.75 -3.83
N PRO A 383 -19.47 -4.85 -3.06
CA PRO A 383 -20.81 -5.10 -2.53
C PRO A 383 -21.85 -5.11 -3.66
N SER A 384 -22.92 -5.87 -3.47
CA SER A 384 -24.08 -5.79 -4.36
C SER A 384 -24.69 -4.38 -4.33
N SER A 385 -24.98 -3.83 -5.50
CA SER A 385 -25.74 -2.58 -5.64
C SER A 385 -27.14 -2.78 -6.23
N GLY A 386 -27.64 -4.01 -6.17
CA GLY A 386 -28.98 -4.35 -6.61
C GLY A 386 -29.07 -5.71 -7.34
N PRO A 387 -30.25 -6.12 -7.74
CA PRO A 387 -30.49 -7.45 -8.35
C PRO A 387 -29.71 -7.67 -9.65
N ASN A 388 -29.41 -6.61 -10.39
CA ASN A 388 -28.64 -6.65 -11.64
C ASN A 388 -27.14 -6.42 -11.43
N ASN A 389 -26.70 -6.18 -10.22
CA ASN A 389 -25.28 -5.97 -9.87
C ASN A 389 -24.95 -6.79 -8.62
N PRO A 390 -24.73 -8.11 -8.78
CA PRO A 390 -24.49 -9.01 -7.65
C PRO A 390 -23.16 -8.66 -6.95
N GLN A 391 -23.03 -9.12 -5.72
CA GLN A 391 -21.77 -9.05 -4.99
C GLN A 391 -20.67 -9.81 -5.75
N ILE A 392 -19.47 -9.20 -5.80
CA ILE A 392 -18.25 -9.86 -6.27
C ILE A 392 -17.40 -10.16 -5.03
N ASN A 393 -17.09 -11.43 -4.81
CA ASN A 393 -16.17 -11.85 -3.77
C ASN A 393 -14.76 -11.37 -4.11
N GLY A 394 -14.03 -10.87 -3.12
CA GLY A 394 -12.65 -10.47 -3.30
C GLY A 394 -11.71 -11.66 -3.37
N LEU A 395 -10.51 -11.40 -3.85
CA LEU A 395 -9.43 -12.39 -3.92
C LEU A 395 -8.92 -12.79 -2.53
N ILE A 396 -9.06 -11.90 -1.55
CA ILE A 396 -8.65 -12.11 -0.14
C ILE A 396 -9.86 -12.01 0.78
N LEU A 397 -10.62 -10.91 0.75
CA LEU A 397 -11.82 -10.79 1.57
C LEU A 397 -13.03 -11.38 0.85
N PRO A 398 -13.89 -12.14 1.55
CA PRO A 398 -15.12 -12.65 0.96
C PRO A 398 -16.14 -11.55 0.61
N GLN A 399 -16.01 -10.40 1.26
CA GLN A 399 -16.81 -9.20 1.02
C GLN A 399 -16.03 -7.97 1.50
N PRO A 400 -16.26 -6.79 0.91
CA PRO A 400 -15.60 -5.57 1.34
C PRO A 400 -15.96 -5.23 2.78
N LEU A 401 -15.02 -4.63 3.49
CA LEU A 401 -15.31 -4.07 4.81
C LEU A 401 -16.43 -3.01 4.67
N PRO A 402 -17.42 -3.01 5.56
CA PRO A 402 -18.49 -2.02 5.53
C PRO A 402 -17.90 -0.61 5.47
N LYS A 403 -18.31 0.17 4.49
CA LYS A 403 -18.06 1.61 4.51
C LYS A 403 -19.05 2.20 5.51
N GLN A 404 -18.55 2.80 6.55
CA GLN A 404 -19.40 3.63 7.40
C GLN A 404 -19.97 4.77 6.54
N SER A 405 -21.21 5.07 6.75
CA SER A 405 -21.86 6.14 5.98
C SER A 405 -21.11 7.46 6.20
N PRO A 406 -20.88 8.26 5.17
CA PRO A 406 -20.17 9.54 5.27
C PRO A 406 -20.92 10.62 6.08
N VAL A 407 -21.90 10.22 6.88
CA VAL A 407 -22.78 11.15 7.60
C VAL A 407 -22.03 11.96 8.67
N ASN A 408 -20.88 11.48 9.14
CA ASN A 408 -20.14 12.14 10.20
C ASN A 408 -18.67 12.36 9.79
N LEU A 409 -18.43 13.36 8.95
CA LEU A 409 -17.06 13.82 8.69
C LEU A 409 -16.59 14.77 9.80
N VAL A 410 -15.31 14.67 10.16
CA VAL A 410 -14.64 15.68 10.99
C VAL A 410 -14.84 17.06 10.33
N PRO A 411 -15.17 18.13 11.06
CA PRO A 411 -15.28 19.47 10.49
C PRO A 411 -14.02 19.82 9.71
N GLY A 412 -14.18 20.33 8.49
CA GLY A 412 -13.07 20.62 7.58
C GLY A 412 -12.73 19.51 6.60
N VAL A 413 -13.09 18.26 6.90
CA VAL A 413 -12.85 17.09 6.01
C VAL A 413 -13.92 17.02 4.92
N THR A 414 -13.50 16.72 3.70
CA THR A 414 -14.38 16.42 2.56
C THR A 414 -14.07 15.04 1.99
N ALA A 415 -15.09 14.27 1.63
CA ALA A 415 -14.90 12.96 0.99
C ALA A 415 -14.53 13.12 -0.48
N VAL A 416 -13.61 12.28 -0.96
CA VAL A 416 -13.20 12.19 -2.37
C VAL A 416 -14.01 11.10 -3.04
N THR A 417 -14.60 11.39 -4.19
CA THR A 417 -15.31 10.39 -4.99
C THR A 417 -14.34 9.56 -5.85
N LYS A 418 -14.74 8.33 -6.19
CA LYS A 418 -13.93 7.47 -7.08
C LYS A 418 -13.66 8.13 -8.43
N ASN A 419 -14.63 8.87 -8.98
CA ASN A 419 -14.44 9.59 -10.25
C ASN A 419 -13.42 10.74 -10.10
N GLU A 420 -13.44 11.49 -9.00
CA GLU A 420 -12.44 12.52 -8.74
C GLU A 420 -11.05 11.91 -8.61
N MET A 421 -10.93 10.77 -7.93
CA MET A 421 -9.68 10.02 -7.80
C MET A 421 -9.15 9.58 -9.18
N ILE A 422 -9.98 8.94 -10.02
CA ILE A 422 -9.59 8.52 -11.37
C ILE A 422 -9.17 9.73 -12.21
N MET A 423 -9.90 10.84 -12.14
CA MET A 423 -9.55 12.06 -12.89
C MET A 423 -8.24 12.69 -12.42
N LYS A 424 -7.93 12.64 -11.12
CA LYS A 424 -6.62 13.07 -10.60
C LYS A 424 -5.51 12.19 -11.17
N ILE A 425 -5.64 10.87 -11.14
CA ILE A 425 -4.68 9.92 -11.72
C ILE A 425 -4.45 10.22 -13.21
N ILE A 426 -5.52 10.42 -13.99
CA ILE A 426 -5.41 10.78 -15.41
C ILE A 426 -4.59 12.04 -15.60
N ASN A 427 -4.88 13.10 -14.84
CA ASN A 427 -4.18 14.37 -14.94
C ASN A 427 -2.71 14.25 -14.55
N GLN A 428 -2.38 13.46 -13.54
CA GLN A 428 -1.01 13.17 -13.12
C GLN A 428 -0.24 12.42 -14.23
N ILE A 429 -0.82 11.37 -14.80
CA ILE A 429 -0.23 10.62 -15.92
C ILE A 429 0.03 11.56 -17.12
N ILE A 430 -0.94 12.40 -17.47
CA ILE A 430 -0.78 13.36 -18.58
C ILE A 430 0.32 14.37 -18.26
N GLY A 431 0.37 14.88 -17.03
CA GLY A 431 1.41 15.79 -16.56
C GLY A 431 2.80 15.17 -16.66
N TRP A 432 2.95 13.95 -16.15
CA TRP A 432 4.19 13.19 -16.18
C TRP A 432 4.69 12.89 -17.61
N ILE A 433 3.81 12.41 -18.51
CA ILE A 433 4.15 12.23 -19.92
C ILE A 433 4.63 13.56 -20.53
N SER A 434 3.91 14.65 -20.26
CA SER A 434 4.24 15.96 -20.82
C SER A 434 5.61 16.47 -20.33
N ALA A 435 5.91 16.31 -19.05
CA ALA A 435 7.19 16.69 -18.46
C ALA A 435 8.34 15.89 -19.08
N ARG A 436 8.18 14.58 -19.28
CA ARG A 436 9.19 13.71 -19.92
C ARG A 436 9.42 14.08 -21.40
N PHE A 437 8.37 14.42 -22.13
CA PHE A 437 8.53 14.92 -23.52
C PHE A 437 9.33 16.23 -23.57
N ILE A 438 9.06 17.16 -22.65
CA ILE A 438 9.80 18.42 -22.56
C ILE A 438 11.27 18.16 -22.23
N GLN A 439 11.54 17.31 -21.25
CA GLN A 439 12.90 16.92 -20.87
C GLN A 439 13.68 16.29 -22.04
N ALA A 440 13.08 15.32 -22.73
CA ALA A 440 13.72 14.66 -23.88
C ALA A 440 14.02 15.65 -25.02
N GLN A 441 13.15 16.64 -25.25
CA GLN A 441 13.43 17.72 -26.21
C GLN A 441 14.60 18.60 -25.78
N GLN A 442 14.68 18.95 -24.48
CA GLN A 442 15.79 19.76 -23.96
C GLN A 442 17.15 19.03 -24.09
N GLU A 443 17.17 17.74 -23.72
CA GLU A 443 18.37 16.90 -23.87
C GLU A 443 18.81 16.76 -25.31
N SER A 444 17.89 16.58 -26.26
CA SER A 444 18.19 16.56 -27.70
C SER A 444 18.74 17.89 -28.21
N ILE A 445 18.24 19.01 -27.70
CA ILE A 445 18.75 20.35 -28.07
C ILE A 445 20.16 20.53 -27.53
N GLN A 446 20.45 20.13 -26.28
CA GLN A 446 21.76 20.22 -25.66
C GLN A 446 22.79 19.35 -26.41
N GLN A 447 22.47 18.09 -26.71
CA GLN A 447 23.34 17.19 -27.47
C GLN A 447 23.67 17.74 -28.88
N ASN A 448 22.68 18.34 -29.57
CA ASN A 448 22.88 18.96 -30.84
C ASN A 448 23.72 20.26 -30.76
N ALA A 449 23.72 20.95 -29.63
CA ALA A 449 24.58 22.12 -29.41
C ALA A 449 26.04 21.69 -29.16
N GLU A 450 26.28 20.65 -28.37
CA GLU A 450 27.62 20.10 -28.08
C GLU A 450 28.30 19.45 -29.29
N VAL A 451 27.54 18.93 -30.26
CA VAL A 451 28.08 18.35 -31.49
C VAL A 451 28.49 19.44 -32.52
N ASN A 452 28.00 20.67 -32.34
CA ASN A 452 28.28 21.79 -33.24
C ASN A 452 29.32 22.79 -32.69
N GLU A 453 29.87 22.56 -31.48
CA GLU A 453 31.08 23.20 -30.95
C GLU A 453 32.31 22.29 -31.17
#